data_4c2b923b5fbd99ad5b1171de1b2a4f98
#
_entry.id   4c2b923b5fbd99ad5b1171de1b2a4f98
#
_cell.length_a   1.000
_cell.length_b   1.000
_cell.length_c   1.000
_cell.angle_alpha   90.00
_cell.angle_beta   90.00
_cell.angle_gamma   90.00
#
_symmetry.space_group_name_H-M   'P 1'
#
loop_
_entity.id
_entity.type
_entity.pdbx_description
1 polymer ?
#
loop_
_entity_poly.entity_id
_entity_poly.type
_entity_poly.pdbx_seq_one_letter_code
_entity_poly.pdbx_strand_id
1 'polypeptide(L)'
;MNSKRYQRLTLAVALGVGVSAAALPHGFAAEKGTAQESAAVVTEAPVLSDAAPSAVSNTADAPVADAPALTTTPAPTSSDERAAAWAAKRPAEDEITNHLAAQVGKTIMEIKFSGVTEATEGAARAALTMHVGDAVTEEGLVKDRDAIYATGYFYDLYPTFEQVPEGVVLTYNVLENPELKEVKLEGNTVESTESLMELITVKNGELLNSRTLQENVQAIQEKYRADGYILAKITDLNIAQDGTLTIKISEGTLEGYKVKGNKKTKEYVILREMRQKAGEPFNANQARRSMQRVYNLGFFEDVNVKMNPGVEPNAVVMEIDVKEKRTGSFGIGAGYSSADGMVGTLSVSDTNFRGMGDTISLTYEISGDDTDARGYTFMYRRPWLD
;
A
#
# COMPACT_ATOMS: atom_id res chain seq x y z
N MET A 1 7.95 28.37 24.22
CA MET A 1 6.51 28.18 23.92
C MET A 1 6.42 27.75 22.48
N ASN A 2 5.84 26.58 22.22
CA ASN A 2 6.00 25.86 20.95
C ASN A 2 5.10 26.42 19.84
N SER A 3 5.66 27.18 18.91
CA SER A 3 5.00 27.72 17.71
C SER A 3 4.71 26.67 16.61
N LYS A 4 4.83 25.37 16.89
CA LYS A 4 4.72 24.30 15.91
C LYS A 4 3.32 23.70 15.75
N ARG A 5 2.28 24.23 16.41
CA ARG A 5 0.94 23.62 16.44
C ARG A 5 -0.06 24.15 15.40
N TYR A 6 0.28 25.18 14.66
CA TYR A 6 -0.57 25.72 13.60
C TYR A 6 0.01 25.43 12.20
N GLN A 7 0.45 24.20 11.99
CA GLN A 7 0.80 23.80 10.62
C GLN A 7 -0.48 23.62 9.80
N ARG A 8 -0.52 24.36 8.69
CA ARG A 8 -1.50 24.23 7.63
C ARG A 8 -1.82 22.75 7.38
N LEU A 9 -3.04 22.33 7.61
CA LEU A 9 -3.62 21.24 6.87
C LEU A 9 -3.95 21.80 5.48
N THR A 10 -2.92 21.95 4.64
CA THR A 10 -3.17 21.80 3.22
C THR A 10 -3.86 20.45 3.09
N LEU A 11 -4.90 20.33 2.28
CA LEU A 11 -5.50 19.05 1.92
C LEU A 11 -4.51 18.26 1.03
N ALA A 12 -3.29 18.11 1.48
CA ALA A 12 -2.55 16.91 1.34
C ALA A 12 -3.22 16.00 2.35
N VAL A 13 -4.15 15.15 1.90
CA VAL A 13 -4.39 13.90 2.58
C VAL A 13 -2.99 13.33 2.74
N ALA A 14 -2.33 13.62 3.86
CA ALA A 14 -1.16 12.91 4.27
C ALA A 14 -1.69 11.49 4.47
N LEU A 15 -1.72 10.75 3.36
CA LEU A 15 -1.78 9.32 3.36
C LEU A 15 -0.61 8.90 4.24
N GLY A 16 -0.86 8.80 5.53
CA GLY A 16 -0.03 8.10 6.48
C GLY A 16 0.04 6.65 6.00
N VAL A 17 0.79 6.45 4.92
CA VAL A 17 1.28 5.14 4.54
C VAL A 17 2.38 4.85 5.56
N GLY A 18 1.94 4.47 6.75
CA GLY A 18 2.73 3.58 7.57
C GLY A 18 2.99 2.37 6.70
N VAL A 19 4.22 2.25 6.20
CA VAL A 19 4.75 0.98 5.75
C VAL A 19 4.84 0.11 7.00
N SER A 20 3.70 -0.42 7.44
CA SER A 20 3.70 -1.64 8.20
C SER A 20 4.18 -2.69 7.20
N ALA A 21 5.43 -3.09 7.33
CA ALA A 21 5.90 -4.36 6.86
C ALA A 21 4.99 -5.40 7.55
N ALA A 22 3.88 -5.75 6.92
CA ALA A 22 3.07 -6.87 7.32
C ALA A 22 3.93 -8.10 7.04
N ALA A 23 4.61 -8.57 8.09
CA ALA A 23 5.13 -9.91 8.14
C ALA A 23 3.95 -10.84 7.87
N LEU A 24 4.01 -11.56 6.76
CA LEU A 24 3.11 -12.67 6.48
C LEU A 24 3.23 -13.66 7.66
N PRO A 25 2.12 -14.18 8.19
CA PRO A 25 2.19 -15.14 9.28
C PRO A 25 2.98 -16.36 8.85
N HIS A 26 3.97 -16.69 9.64
CA HIS A 26 4.81 -17.86 9.53
C HIS A 26 3.97 -19.15 9.58
N GLY A 27 4.29 -20.04 8.70
CA GLY A 27 4.32 -21.49 8.73
C GLY A 27 3.29 -22.22 9.60
N PHE A 28 2.56 -23.09 8.94
CA PHE A 28 2.07 -24.29 9.58
C PHE A 28 3.27 -25.15 10.02
N ALA A 29 3.61 -25.09 11.29
CA ALA A 29 4.45 -26.09 11.93
C ALA A 29 3.59 -26.82 12.95
N ALA A 30 3.55 -28.15 12.81
CA ALA A 30 2.93 -29.06 13.76
C ALA A 30 3.65 -28.98 15.12
N GLU A 31 2.82 -28.92 16.17
CA GLU A 31 3.24 -29.03 17.56
C GLU A 31 4.08 -30.28 17.85
N LYS A 32 5.19 -30.10 18.54
CA LYS A 32 5.57 -30.93 19.69
C LYS A 32 6.58 -30.18 20.55
N GLY A 33 6.20 -30.09 21.84
CA GLY A 33 6.80 -29.30 22.88
C GLY A 33 8.20 -29.65 23.33
N THR A 34 8.76 -28.74 24.01
CA THR A 34 9.19 -28.72 25.40
C THR A 34 10.13 -27.53 25.62
N ALA A 35 9.98 -26.94 26.78
CA ALA A 35 10.65 -25.74 27.30
C ALA A 35 12.17 -25.91 27.47
N GLN A 36 12.91 -24.84 27.31
CA GLN A 36 13.79 -24.33 28.36
C GLN A 36 14.47 -22.99 27.98
N GLU A 37 14.53 -22.18 28.94
CA GLU A 37 15.06 -20.86 29.25
C GLU A 37 16.54 -20.66 28.86
N SER A 38 16.94 -19.45 28.40
CA SER A 38 17.98 -18.63 29.05
C SER A 38 18.56 -17.50 28.16
N ALA A 39 18.53 -16.32 28.74
CA ALA A 39 19.53 -15.25 28.77
C ALA A 39 19.88 -14.41 27.52
N ALA A 40 19.69 -13.13 27.74
CA ALA A 40 20.10 -11.95 27.00
C ALA A 40 21.62 -11.82 26.79
N VAL A 41 22.00 -11.24 25.63
CA VAL A 41 23.19 -10.38 25.53
C VAL A 41 22.89 -9.22 24.58
N VAL A 42 22.99 -8.02 25.14
CA VAL A 42 23.06 -6.72 24.47
C VAL A 42 24.44 -6.55 23.87
N THR A 43 24.57 -6.11 22.63
CA THR A 43 25.80 -5.42 22.18
C THR A 43 25.47 -4.36 21.11
N GLU A 44 26.05 -3.22 21.37
CA GLU A 44 25.98 -1.91 20.73
C GLU A 44 26.35 -1.88 19.24
N ALA A 45 25.84 -0.80 18.60
CA ALA A 45 26.23 -0.33 17.29
C ALA A 45 27.60 0.39 17.28
N PRO A 46 28.25 0.53 16.16
CA PRO A 46 29.11 1.67 15.94
C PRO A 46 28.60 2.60 14.82
N VAL A 47 28.67 3.89 15.14
CA VAL A 47 28.53 5.08 14.29
C VAL A 47 29.81 5.28 13.48
N LEU A 48 29.71 5.60 12.20
CA LEU A 48 30.72 6.29 11.39
C LEU A 48 29.97 7.03 10.28
N SER A 49 29.88 8.33 10.31
CA SER A 49 30.74 9.43 9.92
C SER A 49 31.01 9.55 8.40
N ASP A 50 30.43 10.62 7.84
CA ASP A 50 30.79 11.50 6.73
C ASP A 50 31.83 11.04 5.68
N ALA A 51 31.42 11.17 4.41
CA ALA A 51 32.20 11.86 3.37
C ALA A 51 31.37 12.07 2.09
N ALA A 52 31.21 13.33 1.70
CA ALA A 52 30.82 13.73 0.34
C ALA A 52 32.04 13.72 -0.59
N PRO A 53 31.89 13.56 -1.89
CA PRO A 53 32.72 14.24 -2.85
C PRO A 53 31.95 15.03 -3.93
N SER A 54 32.29 16.25 -3.99
CA SER A 54 32.62 17.20 -5.08
C SER A 54 32.06 16.96 -6.49
N ALA A 55 31.53 18.06 -7.00
CA ALA A 55 31.14 18.38 -8.35
C ALA A 55 32.19 18.07 -9.43
N VAL A 56 31.73 17.62 -10.59
CA VAL A 56 32.42 17.81 -11.88
C VAL A 56 31.46 18.45 -12.86
N SER A 57 31.78 19.66 -13.23
CA SER A 57 31.24 20.43 -14.34
C SER A 57 31.70 19.82 -15.68
N ASN A 58 30.80 19.69 -16.65
CA ASN A 58 31.21 19.75 -18.06
C ASN A 58 30.18 20.48 -18.88
N THR A 59 30.62 21.61 -19.38
CA THR A 59 30.06 22.44 -20.42
C THR A 59 30.19 21.76 -21.78
N ALA A 60 29.13 21.72 -22.56
CA ALA A 60 29.20 21.73 -24.00
C ALA A 60 27.96 22.41 -24.60
N ASP A 61 28.26 23.53 -25.23
CA ASP A 61 27.44 24.46 -25.97
C ASP A 61 27.00 23.88 -27.32
N ALA A 62 25.74 24.04 -27.69
CA ALA A 62 25.31 24.25 -29.07
C ALA A 62 23.84 24.70 -29.14
N PRO A 63 23.49 25.67 -29.98
CA PRO A 63 22.20 26.36 -29.94
C PRO A 63 21.11 25.64 -30.76
N VAL A 64 19.92 25.56 -30.21
CA VAL A 64 18.72 25.22 -30.97
C VAL A 64 17.68 26.32 -30.84
N ALA A 65 17.18 26.69 -32.01
CA ALA A 65 16.36 27.80 -32.35
C ALA A 65 15.07 27.98 -31.51
N ASP A 66 14.76 29.28 -31.34
CA ASP A 66 13.51 29.86 -30.87
C ASP A 66 12.25 29.21 -31.49
N ALA A 67 11.38 28.66 -30.67
CA ALA A 67 9.98 28.56 -30.93
C ALA A 67 9.23 29.39 -29.87
N PRO A 68 8.26 30.23 -30.25
CA PRO A 68 7.61 31.13 -29.29
C PRO A 68 6.81 30.34 -28.28
N ALA A 69 7.17 30.44 -27.03
CA ALA A 69 6.38 29.95 -25.91
C ALA A 69 5.05 30.72 -25.85
N LEU A 70 3.98 30.01 -26.18
CA LEU A 70 2.64 30.42 -25.82
C LEU A 70 2.49 30.26 -24.31
N THR A 71 2.80 31.32 -23.59
CA THR A 71 2.41 31.48 -22.19
C THR A 71 0.90 31.71 -22.16
N THR A 72 0.12 30.66 -22.21
CA THR A 72 -1.25 30.70 -21.71
C THR A 72 -1.21 30.58 -20.21
N THR A 73 -1.18 31.72 -19.51
CA THR A 73 -1.58 31.79 -18.11
C THR A 73 -3.04 31.30 -18.07
N PRO A 74 -3.36 30.19 -17.40
CA PRO A 74 -4.74 29.78 -17.27
C PRO A 74 -5.47 30.86 -16.48
N ALA A 75 -6.64 31.29 -16.96
CA ALA A 75 -7.49 32.23 -16.25
C ALA A 75 -7.85 31.61 -14.89
N PRO A 76 -7.76 32.37 -13.78
CA PRO A 76 -8.11 31.87 -12.46
C PRO A 76 -9.60 31.51 -12.47
N THR A 77 -9.90 30.32 -11.98
CA THR A 77 -11.26 29.80 -11.97
C THR A 77 -11.89 29.92 -10.58
N SER A 78 -13.18 29.73 -10.47
CA SER A 78 -13.99 30.11 -9.31
C SER A 78 -13.54 29.56 -7.96
N SER A 79 -12.95 28.35 -7.89
CA SER A 79 -12.43 27.78 -6.64
C SER A 79 -11.09 28.38 -6.23
N ASP A 80 -10.20 28.64 -7.19
CA ASP A 80 -8.90 29.26 -6.93
C ASP A 80 -9.07 30.76 -6.60
N GLU A 81 -10.04 31.44 -7.24
CA GLU A 81 -10.39 32.81 -6.89
C GLU A 81 -10.96 32.89 -5.46
N ARG A 82 -11.79 31.93 -5.04
CA ARG A 82 -12.28 31.85 -3.68
C ARG A 82 -11.16 31.59 -2.69
N ALA A 83 -10.27 30.62 -2.99
CA ALA A 83 -9.11 30.32 -2.16
C ALA A 83 -8.10 31.49 -2.12
N ALA A 84 -7.85 32.15 -3.25
CA ALA A 84 -6.99 33.34 -3.31
C ALA A 84 -7.60 34.53 -2.54
N ALA A 85 -8.90 34.78 -2.72
CA ALA A 85 -9.62 35.83 -1.97
C ALA A 85 -9.64 35.52 -0.46
N TRP A 86 -9.74 34.24 -0.09
CA TRP A 86 -9.64 33.81 1.29
C TRP A 86 -8.24 34.03 1.85
N ALA A 87 -7.18 33.58 1.12
CA ALA A 87 -5.80 33.76 1.52
C ALA A 87 -5.41 35.25 1.69
N ALA A 88 -6.02 36.13 0.87
CA ALA A 88 -5.81 37.59 0.97
C ALA A 88 -6.51 38.21 2.19
N LYS A 89 -7.58 37.61 2.67
CA LYS A 89 -8.37 38.09 3.84
C LYS A 89 -7.92 37.43 5.15
N ARG A 90 -7.33 36.24 5.07
CA ARG A 90 -6.89 35.49 6.25
C ARG A 90 -5.71 36.20 6.90
N PRO A 91 -5.80 36.58 8.18
CA PRO A 91 -4.68 37.17 8.91
C PRO A 91 -3.50 36.19 8.98
N ALA A 92 -2.31 36.73 9.15
CA ALA A 92 -1.13 35.91 9.41
C ALA A 92 -1.31 35.10 10.71
N GLU A 93 -0.72 33.94 10.79
CA GLU A 93 -0.91 33.00 11.92
C GLU A 93 -0.44 33.62 13.25
N ASP A 94 0.60 34.42 13.20
CA ASP A 94 1.09 35.17 14.36
C ASP A 94 0.07 36.23 14.81
N GLU A 95 -0.64 36.89 13.90
CA GLU A 95 -1.68 37.85 14.20
C GLU A 95 -2.89 37.17 14.84
N ILE A 96 -3.32 36.00 14.30
CA ILE A 96 -4.40 35.20 14.89
C ILE A 96 -4.03 34.81 16.31
N THR A 97 -2.80 34.30 16.52
CA THR A 97 -2.33 33.84 17.83
C THR A 97 -2.23 34.98 18.83
N ASN A 98 -1.72 36.13 18.41
CA ASN A 98 -1.62 37.32 19.27
C ASN A 98 -2.99 37.87 19.66
N HIS A 99 -3.90 37.93 18.67
CA HIS A 99 -5.30 38.38 18.91
C HIS A 99 -6.01 37.43 19.87
N LEU A 100 -5.82 36.13 19.69
CA LEU A 100 -6.37 35.08 20.55
C LEU A 100 -5.85 35.20 21.99
N ALA A 101 -4.54 35.38 22.17
CA ALA A 101 -3.95 35.52 23.51
C ALA A 101 -4.54 36.69 24.29
N ALA A 102 -4.91 37.80 23.62
CA ALA A 102 -5.53 38.96 24.23
C ALA A 102 -7.00 38.74 24.65
N GLN A 103 -7.63 37.68 24.19
CA GLN A 103 -9.04 37.36 24.48
C GLN A 103 -9.24 36.23 25.49
N VAL A 104 -8.15 35.46 25.78
CA VAL A 104 -8.21 34.35 26.76
C VAL A 104 -8.76 34.82 28.11
N GLY A 105 -9.76 34.10 28.65
CA GLY A 105 -10.42 34.40 29.90
C GLY A 105 -11.62 35.31 29.80
N LYS A 106 -11.91 35.92 28.65
CA LYS A 106 -13.13 36.73 28.45
C LYS A 106 -14.34 35.84 28.16
N THR A 107 -15.52 36.28 28.61
CA THR A 107 -16.77 35.54 28.41
C THR A 107 -17.25 35.65 26.96
N ILE A 108 -17.64 34.53 26.34
CA ILE A 108 -18.26 34.49 25.02
C ILE A 108 -19.73 34.93 25.14
N MET A 109 -20.06 36.06 24.53
CA MET A 109 -21.42 36.56 24.53
C MET A 109 -22.25 36.06 23.34
N GLU A 110 -21.60 35.79 22.21
CA GLU A 110 -22.22 35.28 20.99
C GLU A 110 -21.21 34.49 20.17
N ILE A 111 -21.67 33.44 19.46
CA ILE A 111 -20.87 32.69 18.49
C ILE A 111 -21.51 32.83 17.10
N LYS A 112 -20.71 33.37 16.16
CA LYS A 112 -21.12 33.60 14.78
C LYS A 112 -20.28 32.74 13.82
N PHE A 113 -20.86 32.45 12.68
CA PHE A 113 -20.16 31.87 11.55
C PHE A 113 -20.20 32.82 10.36
N SER A 114 -19.09 32.89 9.62
CA SER A 114 -18.97 33.70 8.41
C SER A 114 -18.42 32.83 7.28
N GLY A 115 -19.07 32.87 6.11
CA GLY A 115 -18.66 32.08 4.96
C GLY A 115 -19.28 30.69 4.89
N VAL A 116 -20.33 30.42 5.64
CA VAL A 116 -21.13 29.18 5.66
C VAL A 116 -22.41 29.31 4.84
N THR A 117 -22.87 28.17 4.32
CA THR A 117 -24.22 27.97 3.85
C THR A 117 -25.12 27.53 5.02
N GLU A 118 -26.44 27.69 4.89
CA GLU A 118 -27.39 27.27 5.93
C GLU A 118 -27.26 25.80 6.32
N ALA A 119 -26.92 24.93 5.33
CA ALA A 119 -26.76 23.50 5.54
C ALA A 119 -25.50 23.16 6.36
N THR A 120 -24.38 23.85 6.12
CA THR A 120 -23.11 23.60 6.80
C THR A 120 -22.99 24.33 8.14
N GLU A 121 -23.68 25.47 8.32
CA GLU A 121 -23.72 26.17 9.60
C GLU A 121 -24.30 25.30 10.72
N GLY A 122 -25.38 24.58 10.42
CA GLY A 122 -25.97 23.63 11.38
C GLY A 122 -25.02 22.58 11.86
N ALA A 123 -24.26 22.00 10.94
CA ALA A 123 -23.25 21.00 11.25
C ALA A 123 -22.05 21.58 12.04
N ALA A 124 -21.55 22.75 11.64
CA ALA A 124 -20.48 23.44 12.33
C ALA A 124 -20.88 23.82 13.76
N ARG A 125 -22.07 24.38 13.93
CA ARG A 125 -22.60 24.80 15.22
C ARG A 125 -22.83 23.63 16.18
N ALA A 126 -23.30 22.47 15.66
CA ALA A 126 -23.50 21.25 16.44
C ALA A 126 -22.19 20.62 16.88
N ALA A 127 -21.08 20.90 16.19
CA ALA A 127 -19.75 20.37 16.51
C ALA A 127 -19.02 21.18 17.59
N LEU A 128 -19.47 22.39 17.92
CA LEU A 128 -18.83 23.27 18.91
C LEU A 128 -18.80 22.64 20.30
N THR A 129 -17.67 22.78 20.98
CA THR A 129 -17.47 22.39 22.38
C THR A 129 -17.65 23.60 23.33
N MET A 130 -17.31 24.80 22.86
CA MET A 130 -17.56 26.03 23.61
C MET A 130 -18.94 26.59 23.31
N HIS A 131 -19.56 27.20 24.34
CA HIS A 131 -20.90 27.74 24.29
C HIS A 131 -20.93 29.20 24.75
N VAL A 132 -22.00 29.88 24.45
CA VAL A 132 -22.29 31.23 24.97
C VAL A 132 -22.29 31.16 26.49
N GLY A 133 -21.56 32.05 27.14
CA GLY A 133 -21.33 32.08 28.58
C GLY A 133 -20.01 31.46 29.05
N ASP A 134 -19.34 30.66 28.22
CA ASP A 134 -18.01 30.07 28.55
C ASP A 134 -16.92 31.15 28.44
N ALA A 135 -15.82 30.93 29.15
CA ALA A 135 -14.61 31.72 28.96
C ALA A 135 -13.83 31.25 27.75
N VAL A 136 -13.31 32.17 26.95
CA VAL A 136 -12.39 31.83 25.84
C VAL A 136 -11.17 31.17 26.39
N THR A 137 -10.86 29.95 25.89
CA THR A 137 -9.67 29.20 26.21
C THR A 137 -8.95 28.76 24.93
N GLU A 138 -7.64 28.74 24.93
CA GLU A 138 -6.86 28.27 23.78
C GLU A 138 -7.18 26.81 23.45
N GLU A 139 -7.33 25.96 24.49
CA GLU A 139 -7.70 24.55 24.33
C GLU A 139 -9.10 24.37 23.74
N GLY A 140 -10.08 25.19 24.16
CA GLY A 140 -11.45 25.19 23.64
C GLY A 140 -11.49 25.54 22.17
N LEU A 141 -10.78 26.60 21.75
CA LEU A 141 -10.68 27.00 20.36
C LEU A 141 -10.00 25.94 19.47
N VAL A 142 -8.98 25.26 19.99
CA VAL A 142 -8.34 24.13 19.25
C VAL A 142 -9.32 22.97 19.10
N LYS A 143 -10.08 22.64 20.17
CA LYS A 143 -11.09 21.57 20.11
C LYS A 143 -12.21 21.93 19.12
N ASP A 144 -12.72 23.14 19.16
CA ASP A 144 -13.77 23.60 18.26
C ASP A 144 -13.27 23.57 16.79
N ARG A 145 -12.04 24.07 16.55
CA ARG A 145 -11.44 24.00 15.24
C ARG A 145 -11.37 22.55 14.73
N ASP A 146 -10.84 21.65 15.55
CA ASP A 146 -10.68 20.24 15.17
C ASP A 146 -12.04 19.56 14.98
N ALA A 147 -13.04 19.91 15.79
CA ALA A 147 -14.42 19.43 15.66
C ALA A 147 -15.13 19.95 14.40
N ILE A 148 -14.93 21.22 14.06
CA ILE A 148 -15.46 21.80 12.82
C ILE A 148 -14.82 21.12 11.61
N TYR A 149 -13.50 20.93 11.59
CA TYR A 149 -12.83 20.17 10.52
C TYR A 149 -13.33 18.73 10.43
N ALA A 150 -13.59 18.09 11.56
CA ALA A 150 -14.10 16.73 11.60
C ALA A 150 -15.48 16.55 10.94
N THR A 151 -16.23 17.64 10.75
CA THR A 151 -17.48 17.59 9.97
C THR A 151 -17.26 17.30 8.49
N GLY A 152 -16.08 17.62 7.98
CA GLY A 152 -15.64 17.34 6.61
C GLY A 152 -16.07 18.37 5.56
N TYR A 153 -16.78 19.44 5.91
CA TYR A 153 -17.30 20.42 4.94
C TYR A 153 -16.38 21.62 4.70
N PHE A 154 -15.36 21.81 5.54
CA PHE A 154 -14.57 23.02 5.56
C PHE A 154 -13.12 22.79 5.12
N TYR A 155 -12.65 23.65 4.22
CA TYR A 155 -11.28 23.66 3.71
C TYR A 155 -10.34 24.39 4.66
N ASP A 156 -10.76 25.54 5.19
CA ASP A 156 -9.98 26.35 6.14
C ASP A 156 -10.91 27.10 7.08
N LEU A 157 -10.40 27.42 8.26
CA LEU A 157 -11.11 28.26 9.22
C LEU A 157 -10.15 29.00 10.15
N TYR A 158 -10.57 30.19 10.60
CA TYR A 158 -9.89 30.92 11.66
C TYR A 158 -10.88 31.72 12.53
N PRO A 159 -10.63 31.86 13.85
CA PRO A 159 -11.46 32.66 14.73
C PRO A 159 -11.12 34.16 14.64
N THR A 160 -12.12 35.01 14.79
CA THR A 160 -11.95 36.44 15.06
C THR A 160 -12.82 36.84 16.24
N PHE A 161 -12.41 37.93 16.91
CA PHE A 161 -13.09 38.38 18.12
C PHE A 161 -13.43 39.85 18.01
N GLU A 162 -14.68 40.20 18.36
CA GLU A 162 -15.13 41.54 18.52
C GLU A 162 -15.39 41.83 20.02
N GLN A 163 -14.81 42.91 20.55
CA GLN A 163 -15.01 43.24 21.94
C GLN A 163 -16.33 43.92 22.17
N VAL A 164 -17.08 43.47 23.14
CA VAL A 164 -18.36 44.05 23.61
C VAL A 164 -18.25 44.37 25.10
N PRO A 165 -19.08 45.25 25.66
CA PRO A 165 -18.97 45.71 27.06
C PRO A 165 -18.93 44.59 28.10
N GLU A 166 -19.55 43.44 27.84
CA GLU A 166 -19.68 42.32 28.78
C GLU A 166 -18.83 41.10 28.43
N GLY A 167 -18.05 41.14 27.31
CA GLY A 167 -17.24 40.00 26.87
C GLY A 167 -16.75 40.12 25.45
N VAL A 168 -16.87 39.04 24.70
CA VAL A 168 -16.47 38.97 23.29
C VAL A 168 -17.49 38.23 22.43
N VAL A 169 -17.62 38.69 21.20
CA VAL A 169 -18.33 37.95 20.14
C VAL A 169 -17.26 37.14 19.41
N LEU A 170 -17.38 35.82 19.40
CA LEU A 170 -16.49 34.90 18.68
C LEU A 170 -17.10 34.65 17.30
N THR A 171 -16.34 34.94 16.24
CA THR A 171 -16.75 34.62 14.87
C THR A 171 -15.77 33.63 14.26
N TYR A 172 -16.26 32.46 13.89
CA TYR A 172 -15.55 31.51 13.07
C TYR A 172 -15.68 31.88 11.60
N ASN A 173 -14.61 32.37 10.99
CA ASN A 173 -14.55 32.58 9.55
C ASN A 173 -14.14 31.26 8.93
N VAL A 174 -14.92 30.75 7.98
CA VAL A 174 -14.71 29.44 7.35
C VAL A 174 -14.74 29.56 5.84
N LEU A 175 -13.96 28.69 5.20
CA LEU A 175 -14.00 28.43 3.76
C LEU A 175 -14.53 27.03 3.55
N GLU A 176 -15.68 26.92 2.91
CA GLU A 176 -16.27 25.63 2.56
C GLU A 176 -15.52 24.96 1.43
N ASN A 177 -15.55 23.63 1.42
CA ASN A 177 -15.06 22.82 0.30
C ASN A 177 -15.80 23.20 -1.00
N PRO A 178 -15.22 22.95 -2.17
CA PRO A 178 -15.89 23.17 -3.45
C PRO A 178 -17.08 22.21 -3.65
N GLU A 179 -18.03 22.64 -4.47
CA GLU A 179 -19.11 21.77 -4.96
C GLU A 179 -18.55 20.74 -5.95
N LEU A 180 -18.92 19.47 -5.77
CA LEU A 180 -18.51 18.38 -6.62
C LEU A 180 -19.39 18.29 -7.86
N LYS A 181 -18.81 18.31 -9.05
CA LYS A 181 -19.54 18.13 -10.32
C LYS A 181 -19.38 16.75 -10.92
N GLU A 182 -18.19 16.21 -10.88
CA GLU A 182 -17.88 14.91 -11.48
C GLU A 182 -16.76 14.20 -10.70
N VAL A 183 -16.78 12.87 -10.67
CA VAL A 183 -15.69 12.05 -10.15
C VAL A 183 -15.07 11.25 -11.29
N LYS A 184 -13.75 11.33 -11.42
CA LYS A 184 -12.94 10.57 -12.39
C LYS A 184 -11.96 9.66 -11.68
N LEU A 185 -11.85 8.42 -12.15
CA LEU A 185 -10.87 7.46 -11.69
C LEU A 185 -9.82 7.27 -12.79
N GLU A 186 -8.54 7.28 -12.41
CA GLU A 186 -7.42 7.07 -13.32
C GLU A 186 -6.47 6.01 -12.77
N GLY A 187 -5.96 5.13 -13.65
CA GLY A 187 -4.95 4.12 -13.29
C GLY A 187 -5.49 2.79 -12.78
N ASN A 188 -6.82 2.60 -12.78
CA ASN A 188 -7.47 1.33 -12.47
C ASN A 188 -7.50 0.45 -13.73
N THR A 189 -6.67 -0.57 -13.79
CA THR A 189 -6.57 -1.51 -14.93
C THR A 189 -7.15 -2.88 -14.62
N VAL A 190 -7.13 -3.29 -13.34
CA VAL A 190 -7.61 -4.61 -12.90
C VAL A 190 -9.03 -4.56 -12.33
N GLU A 191 -9.44 -3.41 -11.78
CA GLU A 191 -10.80 -3.19 -11.34
C GLU A 191 -11.54 -2.28 -12.32
N SER A 192 -12.80 -2.61 -12.62
CA SER A 192 -13.59 -1.77 -13.52
C SER A 192 -13.97 -0.45 -12.85
N THR A 193 -14.03 0.60 -13.65
CA THR A 193 -14.45 1.93 -13.18
C THR A 193 -15.84 1.88 -12.54
N GLU A 194 -16.76 1.11 -13.12
CA GLU A 194 -18.12 0.95 -12.61
C GLU A 194 -18.12 0.35 -11.19
N SER A 195 -17.35 -0.72 -10.97
CA SER A 195 -17.25 -1.38 -9.66
C SER A 195 -16.64 -0.47 -8.59
N LEU A 196 -15.69 0.37 -8.95
CA LEU A 196 -15.10 1.33 -8.03
C LEU A 196 -16.02 2.53 -7.77
N MET A 197 -16.77 2.98 -8.78
CA MET A 197 -17.76 4.06 -8.64
C MET A 197 -18.91 3.69 -7.70
N GLU A 198 -19.29 2.42 -7.58
CA GLU A 198 -20.28 1.95 -6.60
C GLU A 198 -19.83 2.17 -5.13
N LEU A 199 -18.52 2.27 -4.89
CA LEU A 199 -17.96 2.55 -3.56
C LEU A 199 -17.90 4.04 -3.24
N ILE A 200 -18.13 4.89 -4.23
CA ILE A 200 -18.08 6.34 -4.11
C ILE A 200 -19.45 6.85 -3.76
N THR A 201 -19.61 7.33 -2.54
CA THR A 201 -20.89 7.82 -2.00
C THR A 201 -21.02 9.34 -2.02
N VAL A 202 -19.92 10.07 -2.34
CA VAL A 202 -20.02 11.53 -2.59
C VAL A 202 -20.86 11.78 -3.82
N LYS A 203 -21.76 12.78 -3.75
CA LYS A 203 -22.74 13.05 -4.79
C LYS A 203 -22.37 14.29 -5.59
N ASN A 204 -22.63 14.22 -6.88
CA ASN A 204 -22.50 15.38 -7.75
C ASN A 204 -23.57 16.44 -7.41
N GLY A 205 -23.17 17.72 -7.42
CA GLY A 205 -24.03 18.84 -7.07
C GLY A 205 -24.12 19.13 -5.57
N GLU A 206 -23.39 18.40 -4.72
CA GLU A 206 -23.29 18.66 -3.29
C GLU A 206 -21.87 19.20 -2.94
N LEU A 207 -21.79 19.91 -1.82
CA LEU A 207 -20.48 20.30 -1.26
C LEU A 207 -19.67 19.05 -0.93
N LEU A 208 -18.42 19.03 -1.35
CA LEU A 208 -17.53 17.92 -1.08
C LEU A 208 -17.34 17.75 0.43
N ASN A 209 -17.69 16.57 0.93
CA ASN A 209 -17.37 16.20 2.30
C ASN A 209 -16.06 15.39 2.31
N SER A 210 -15.01 15.96 2.90
CA SER A 210 -13.68 15.34 2.95
C SER A 210 -13.65 14.07 3.78
N ARG A 211 -14.50 13.92 4.79
CA ARG A 211 -14.63 12.70 5.58
C ARG A 211 -15.24 11.58 4.75
N THR A 212 -16.35 11.85 4.07
CA THR A 212 -16.96 10.87 3.16
C THR A 212 -16.01 10.47 2.04
N LEU A 213 -15.27 11.44 1.49
CA LEU A 213 -14.23 11.13 0.50
C LEU A 213 -13.14 10.20 1.07
N GLN A 214 -12.71 10.45 2.29
CA GLN A 214 -11.72 9.58 2.95
C GLN A 214 -12.25 8.16 3.17
N GLU A 215 -13.52 8.03 3.58
CA GLU A 215 -14.21 6.74 3.72
C GLU A 215 -14.28 6.01 2.36
N ASN A 216 -14.60 6.72 1.27
CA ASN A 216 -14.63 6.17 -0.08
C ASN A 216 -13.20 5.71 -0.55
N VAL A 217 -12.18 6.52 -0.28
CA VAL A 217 -10.78 6.17 -0.55
C VAL A 217 -10.39 4.88 0.17
N GLN A 218 -10.76 4.74 1.44
CA GLN A 218 -10.52 3.53 2.22
C GLN A 218 -11.26 2.33 1.64
N ALA A 219 -12.54 2.49 1.28
CA ALA A 219 -13.34 1.43 0.66
C ALA A 219 -12.71 0.92 -0.65
N ILE A 220 -12.23 1.83 -1.51
CA ILE A 220 -11.50 1.47 -2.74
C ILE A 220 -10.23 0.67 -2.40
N GLN A 221 -9.42 1.14 -1.45
CA GLN A 221 -8.20 0.45 -1.04
C GLN A 221 -8.48 -0.93 -0.44
N GLU A 222 -9.54 -1.06 0.35
CA GLU A 222 -9.97 -2.33 0.95
C GLU A 222 -10.43 -3.31 -0.13
N LYS A 223 -11.16 -2.85 -1.14
CA LYS A 223 -11.53 -3.70 -2.29
C LYS A 223 -10.31 -4.25 -3.00
N TYR A 224 -9.36 -3.40 -3.39
CA TYR A 224 -8.11 -3.86 -4.01
C TYR A 224 -7.37 -4.87 -3.14
N ARG A 225 -7.32 -4.63 -1.83
CA ARG A 225 -6.66 -5.54 -0.88
C ARG A 225 -7.38 -6.88 -0.76
N ALA A 226 -8.72 -6.87 -0.74
CA ALA A 226 -9.54 -8.08 -0.70
C ALA A 226 -9.31 -8.95 -1.94
N ASP A 227 -9.16 -8.33 -3.12
CA ASP A 227 -8.89 -9.01 -4.39
C ASP A 227 -7.41 -9.40 -4.55
N GLY A 228 -6.58 -9.05 -3.56
CA GLY A 228 -5.17 -9.45 -3.47
C GLY A 228 -4.18 -8.43 -4.01
N TYR A 229 -4.61 -7.26 -4.46
CA TYR A 229 -3.74 -6.19 -4.98
C TYR A 229 -3.22 -5.30 -3.85
N ILE A 230 -2.40 -5.88 -2.98
CA ILE A 230 -1.92 -5.27 -1.73
C ILE A 230 -1.01 -4.05 -1.93
N LEU A 231 -0.50 -3.83 -3.13
CA LEU A 231 0.33 -2.68 -3.48
C LEU A 231 -0.49 -1.52 -4.05
N ALA A 232 -1.78 -1.74 -4.31
CA ALA A 232 -2.66 -0.70 -4.82
C ALA A 232 -2.82 0.41 -3.78
N LYS A 233 -2.63 1.64 -4.23
CA LYS A 233 -2.75 2.85 -3.41
C LYS A 233 -3.27 4.01 -4.24
N ILE A 234 -3.98 4.90 -3.59
CA ILE A 234 -4.33 6.19 -4.18
C ILE A 234 -3.12 7.11 -4.02
N THR A 235 -2.62 7.60 -5.15
CA THR A 235 -1.41 8.42 -5.22
C THR A 235 -1.69 9.90 -5.26
N ASP A 236 -2.86 10.28 -5.76
CA ASP A 236 -3.24 11.67 -5.89
C ASP A 236 -4.78 11.81 -5.80
N LEU A 237 -5.22 12.89 -5.18
CA LEU A 237 -6.59 13.33 -5.09
C LEU A 237 -6.61 14.80 -5.49
N ASN A 238 -7.07 15.09 -6.68
CA ASN A 238 -7.09 16.44 -7.19
C ASN A 238 -8.53 16.87 -7.51
N ILE A 239 -8.90 18.04 -6.99
CA ILE A 239 -10.17 18.68 -7.35
C ILE A 239 -9.84 19.80 -8.31
N ALA A 240 -10.23 19.59 -9.57
CA ALA A 240 -10.08 20.60 -10.58
C ALA A 240 -11.04 21.78 -10.31
N GLN A 241 -10.75 22.87 -10.94
CA GLN A 241 -11.42 24.17 -10.78
C GLN A 241 -12.89 24.12 -11.24
N ASP A 242 -13.22 23.22 -12.12
CA ASP A 242 -14.58 22.98 -12.60
C ASP A 242 -15.43 22.11 -11.66
N GLY A 243 -14.86 21.67 -10.52
CA GLY A 243 -15.53 20.78 -9.57
C GLY A 243 -15.32 19.29 -9.88
N THR A 244 -14.42 18.93 -10.81
CA THR A 244 -14.10 17.55 -11.12
C THR A 244 -13.09 17.01 -10.10
N LEU A 245 -13.46 15.94 -9.39
CA LEU A 245 -12.57 15.20 -8.51
C LEU A 245 -11.88 14.08 -9.30
N THR A 246 -10.57 14.14 -9.43
CA THR A 246 -9.77 13.08 -10.04
C THR A 246 -9.05 12.27 -8.95
N ILE A 247 -9.32 10.98 -8.91
CA ILE A 247 -8.70 10.01 -8.00
C ILE A 247 -7.72 9.17 -8.80
N LYS A 248 -6.41 9.33 -8.55
CA LYS A 248 -5.37 8.54 -9.23
C LYS A 248 -4.98 7.34 -8.40
N ILE A 249 -5.08 6.18 -9.02
CA ILE A 249 -4.79 4.88 -8.44
C ILE A 249 -3.48 4.36 -9.05
N SER A 250 -2.58 3.88 -8.20
CA SER A 250 -1.42 3.12 -8.64
C SER A 250 -1.55 1.71 -8.10
N GLU A 251 -1.76 0.75 -8.98
CA GLU A 251 -2.05 -0.65 -8.60
C GLU A 251 -0.80 -1.40 -8.13
N GLY A 252 0.39 -0.88 -8.42
CA GLY A 252 1.67 -1.48 -8.08
C GLY A 252 2.00 -2.69 -8.96
N THR A 253 3.19 -2.73 -9.52
CA THR A 253 3.58 -3.72 -10.54
C THR A 253 4.60 -4.71 -10.03
N LEU A 254 4.54 -5.93 -10.57
CA LEU A 254 5.60 -6.93 -10.45
C LEU A 254 6.66 -6.64 -11.50
N GLU A 255 7.83 -6.15 -11.11
CA GLU A 255 8.94 -5.89 -12.04
C GLU A 255 9.60 -7.18 -12.53
N GLY A 256 9.68 -8.18 -11.64
CA GLY A 256 10.27 -9.46 -12.01
C GLY A 256 10.48 -10.40 -10.83
N TYR A 257 11.21 -11.47 -11.11
CA TYR A 257 11.53 -12.52 -10.16
C TYR A 257 13.03 -12.64 -9.94
N LYS A 258 13.42 -13.01 -8.74
CA LYS A 258 14.79 -13.38 -8.40
C LYS A 258 14.75 -14.68 -7.60
N VAL A 259 15.48 -15.70 -8.08
CA VAL A 259 15.52 -16.99 -7.39
C VAL A 259 16.85 -17.14 -6.66
N LYS A 260 16.78 -17.65 -5.42
CA LYS A 260 17.93 -17.95 -4.57
C LYS A 260 17.81 -19.34 -3.97
N GLY A 261 18.97 -19.94 -3.63
CA GLY A 261 19.03 -21.25 -2.96
C GLY A 261 18.94 -22.46 -3.90
N ASN A 262 18.63 -22.27 -5.17
CA ASN A 262 18.56 -23.33 -6.18
C ASN A 262 19.96 -23.72 -6.66
N LYS A 263 20.55 -24.76 -6.07
CA LYS A 263 21.88 -25.27 -6.44
C LYS A 263 21.84 -26.30 -7.58
N LYS A 264 20.90 -27.23 -7.50
CA LYS A 264 20.66 -28.28 -8.50
C LYS A 264 19.56 -27.89 -9.49
N THR A 265 18.44 -27.42 -8.96
CA THR A 265 17.26 -27.09 -9.74
C THR A 265 17.51 -25.87 -10.60
N LYS A 266 17.19 -25.95 -11.88
CA LYS A 266 17.32 -24.83 -12.82
C LYS A 266 16.25 -23.77 -12.52
N GLU A 267 16.63 -22.51 -12.64
CA GLU A 267 15.76 -21.36 -12.33
C GLU A 267 14.43 -21.40 -13.11
N TYR A 268 14.48 -21.75 -14.40
CA TYR A 268 13.27 -21.83 -15.22
C TYR A 268 12.25 -22.86 -14.70
N VAL A 269 12.69 -23.91 -13.99
CA VAL A 269 11.81 -24.91 -13.37
C VAL A 269 10.95 -24.28 -12.27
N ILE A 270 11.49 -23.29 -11.59
CA ILE A 270 10.78 -22.53 -10.56
C ILE A 270 9.91 -21.46 -11.24
N LEU A 271 10.47 -20.71 -12.18
CA LEU A 271 9.79 -19.59 -12.83
C LEU A 271 8.58 -20.01 -13.67
N ARG A 272 8.59 -21.20 -14.27
CA ARG A 272 7.42 -21.72 -15.01
C ARG A 272 6.19 -21.97 -14.12
N GLU A 273 6.37 -22.06 -12.80
CA GLU A 273 5.27 -22.20 -11.86
C GLU A 273 4.62 -20.87 -11.50
N MET A 274 5.24 -19.76 -11.89
CA MET A 274 4.72 -18.42 -11.64
C MET A 274 3.48 -18.16 -12.51
N ARG A 275 2.44 -17.62 -11.89
CA ARG A 275 1.20 -17.27 -12.59
C ARG A 275 1.20 -15.87 -13.17
N GLN A 276 1.89 -14.96 -12.49
CA GLN A 276 1.99 -13.57 -12.93
C GLN A 276 3.21 -13.37 -13.81
N LYS A 277 3.10 -12.46 -14.77
CA LYS A 277 4.22 -12.04 -15.59
C LYS A 277 4.80 -10.72 -15.09
N ALA A 278 6.07 -10.48 -15.39
CA ALA A 278 6.66 -9.17 -15.16
C ALA A 278 5.88 -8.09 -15.93
N GLY A 279 5.67 -6.94 -15.31
CA GLY A 279 4.87 -5.83 -15.84
C GLY A 279 3.38 -5.86 -15.48
N GLU A 280 2.86 -6.96 -14.94
CA GLU A 280 1.47 -7.04 -14.49
C GLU A 280 1.31 -6.44 -13.07
N PRO A 281 0.12 -5.91 -12.72
CA PRO A 281 -0.19 -5.51 -11.35
C PRO A 281 0.00 -6.66 -10.37
N PHE A 282 0.74 -6.42 -9.29
CA PHE A 282 1.08 -7.47 -8.34
C PHE A 282 -0.13 -7.95 -7.54
N ASN A 283 -0.39 -9.26 -7.57
CA ASN A 283 -1.46 -9.89 -6.82
C ASN A 283 -0.91 -10.95 -5.83
N ALA A 284 -1.08 -10.69 -4.55
CA ALA A 284 -0.59 -11.55 -3.47
C ALA A 284 -1.24 -12.95 -3.46
N ASN A 285 -2.50 -13.06 -3.90
CA ASN A 285 -3.19 -14.34 -3.98
C ASN A 285 -2.60 -15.23 -5.07
N GLN A 286 -2.25 -14.64 -6.22
CA GLN A 286 -1.57 -15.36 -7.31
C GLN A 286 -0.14 -15.73 -6.92
N ALA A 287 0.57 -14.83 -6.24
CA ALA A 287 1.91 -15.11 -5.70
C ALA A 287 1.88 -16.30 -4.73
N ARG A 288 0.93 -16.32 -3.79
CA ARG A 288 0.76 -17.44 -2.84
C ARG A 288 0.49 -18.77 -3.57
N ARG A 289 -0.40 -18.76 -4.56
CA ARG A 289 -0.70 -19.94 -5.38
C ARG A 289 0.53 -20.41 -6.16
N SER A 290 1.34 -19.49 -6.68
CA SER A 290 2.59 -19.81 -7.37
C SER A 290 3.58 -20.48 -6.42
N MET A 291 3.72 -19.97 -5.19
CA MET A 291 4.59 -20.59 -4.18
C MET A 291 4.14 -22.01 -3.82
N GLN A 292 2.83 -22.19 -3.67
CA GLN A 292 2.28 -23.54 -3.43
C GLN A 292 2.61 -24.50 -4.58
N ARG A 293 2.58 -24.05 -5.82
CA ARG A 293 2.99 -24.86 -6.99
C ARG A 293 4.45 -25.20 -6.94
N VAL A 294 5.34 -24.24 -6.64
CA VAL A 294 6.78 -24.49 -6.47
C VAL A 294 7.02 -25.51 -5.36
N TYR A 295 6.36 -25.36 -4.21
CA TYR A 295 6.48 -26.32 -3.11
C TYR A 295 6.00 -27.73 -3.51
N ASN A 296 4.90 -27.82 -4.26
CA ASN A 296 4.32 -29.07 -4.73
C ASN A 296 5.17 -29.80 -5.76
N LEU A 297 6.20 -29.16 -6.36
CA LEU A 297 7.19 -29.87 -7.18
C LEU A 297 7.88 -30.98 -6.39
N GLY A 298 7.92 -30.85 -5.05
CA GLY A 298 8.54 -31.85 -4.19
C GLY A 298 10.07 -31.84 -4.16
N PHE A 299 10.71 -30.79 -4.71
CA PHE A 299 12.17 -30.64 -4.78
C PHE A 299 12.75 -29.83 -3.62
N PHE A 300 11.88 -29.16 -2.86
CA PHE A 300 12.25 -28.20 -1.83
C PHE A 300 11.74 -28.63 -0.45
N GLU A 301 12.55 -28.39 0.58
CA GLU A 301 12.14 -28.50 1.98
C GLU A 301 11.33 -27.29 2.38
N ASP A 302 11.74 -26.11 1.88
CA ASP A 302 11.16 -24.83 2.19
C ASP A 302 11.17 -23.89 0.98
N VAL A 303 10.15 -23.03 0.89
CA VAL A 303 9.99 -22.02 -0.16
C VAL A 303 9.52 -20.74 0.48
N ASN A 304 10.40 -19.76 0.57
CA ASN A 304 10.14 -18.45 1.15
C ASN A 304 10.07 -17.38 0.07
N VAL A 305 9.28 -16.35 0.34
CA VAL A 305 9.12 -15.20 -0.55
C VAL A 305 9.43 -13.92 0.20
N LYS A 306 10.22 -13.06 -0.44
CA LYS A 306 10.46 -11.70 -0.02
C LYS A 306 10.10 -10.76 -1.15
N MET A 307 9.45 -9.64 -0.82
CA MET A 307 9.21 -8.55 -1.76
C MET A 307 10.29 -7.49 -1.54
N ASN A 308 11.09 -7.26 -2.56
CA ASN A 308 12.08 -6.20 -2.57
C ASN A 308 11.56 -5.04 -3.42
N PRO A 309 11.87 -3.78 -3.07
CA PRO A 309 11.55 -2.65 -3.93
C PRO A 309 12.15 -2.85 -5.34
N GLY A 310 11.38 -2.51 -6.35
CA GLY A 310 11.84 -2.45 -7.74
C GLY A 310 12.57 -1.15 -8.06
N VAL A 311 12.93 -0.97 -9.31
CA VAL A 311 13.54 0.27 -9.84
C VAL A 311 12.46 1.32 -10.08
N GLU A 312 11.31 0.90 -10.63
CA GLU A 312 10.18 1.78 -10.88
C GLU A 312 9.41 2.13 -9.59
N PRO A 313 8.85 3.34 -9.50
CA PRO A 313 7.99 3.71 -8.37
C PRO A 313 6.81 2.75 -8.22
N ASN A 314 6.56 2.27 -7.01
CA ASN A 314 5.50 1.32 -6.69
C ASN A 314 5.62 -0.04 -7.42
N ALA A 315 6.84 -0.42 -7.86
CA ALA A 315 7.14 -1.73 -8.39
C ALA A 315 7.85 -2.60 -7.35
N VAL A 316 7.69 -3.92 -7.47
CA VAL A 316 8.35 -4.90 -6.59
C VAL A 316 9.01 -6.01 -7.39
N VAL A 317 10.16 -6.46 -6.90
CA VAL A 317 10.83 -7.68 -7.35
C VAL A 317 10.54 -8.78 -6.33
N MET A 318 9.96 -9.88 -6.80
CA MET A 318 9.64 -11.02 -5.95
C MET A 318 10.85 -11.95 -5.85
N GLU A 319 11.49 -11.97 -4.69
CA GLU A 319 12.62 -12.86 -4.40
C GLU A 319 12.10 -14.18 -3.81
N ILE A 320 12.40 -15.28 -4.49
CA ILE A 320 12.00 -16.63 -4.13
C ILE A 320 13.24 -17.34 -3.57
N ASP A 321 13.24 -17.60 -2.28
CA ASP A 321 14.34 -18.27 -1.58
C ASP A 321 13.94 -19.73 -1.30
N VAL A 322 14.61 -20.67 -1.95
CA VAL A 322 14.29 -22.09 -1.87
C VAL A 322 15.38 -22.86 -1.15
N LYS A 323 14.96 -23.84 -0.34
CA LYS A 323 15.85 -24.81 0.28
C LYS A 323 15.66 -26.17 -0.37
N GLU A 324 16.63 -26.61 -1.16
CA GLU A 324 16.53 -27.88 -1.88
C GLU A 324 16.67 -29.09 -0.94
N LYS A 325 15.90 -30.14 -1.26
CA LYS A 325 16.05 -31.44 -0.64
C LYS A 325 16.61 -32.47 -1.64
N ARG A 326 17.03 -33.62 -1.12
CA ARG A 326 17.47 -34.74 -1.96
C ARG A 326 16.25 -35.29 -2.71
N THR A 327 16.35 -35.41 -4.03
CA THR A 327 15.30 -35.92 -4.94
C THR A 327 15.54 -37.33 -5.41
N GLY A 328 16.75 -37.89 -5.13
CA GLY A 328 17.06 -39.27 -5.37
C GLY A 328 16.52 -40.19 -4.29
N SER A 329 15.97 -41.32 -4.68
CA SER A 329 15.47 -42.35 -3.79
C SER A 329 15.99 -43.72 -4.22
N PHE A 330 16.12 -44.61 -3.25
CA PHE A 330 16.51 -46.02 -3.41
C PHE A 330 15.47 -46.87 -2.66
N GLY A 331 14.95 -47.88 -3.33
CA GLY A 331 13.97 -48.79 -2.76
C GLY A 331 14.39 -50.26 -2.94
N ILE A 332 14.13 -51.04 -1.91
CA ILE A 332 14.24 -52.52 -1.94
C ILE A 332 12.87 -53.06 -1.54
N GLY A 333 12.36 -54.00 -2.30
CA GLY A 333 11.12 -54.70 -2.02
C GLY A 333 11.29 -56.24 -2.15
N ALA A 334 10.49 -56.94 -1.38
CA ALA A 334 10.33 -58.40 -1.57
C ALA A 334 8.84 -58.71 -1.44
N GLY A 335 8.35 -59.61 -2.28
CA GLY A 335 6.95 -60.02 -2.32
C GLY A 335 6.84 -61.47 -2.75
N TYR A 336 5.64 -62.03 -2.64
CA TYR A 336 5.28 -63.33 -3.18
C TYR A 336 4.10 -63.20 -4.15
N SER A 337 4.31 -63.71 -5.37
CA SER A 337 3.27 -63.83 -6.40
C SER A 337 2.94 -65.30 -6.59
N SER A 338 1.67 -65.63 -6.72
CA SER A 338 1.24 -66.99 -7.00
C SER A 338 1.66 -67.51 -8.39
N ALA A 339 1.99 -66.59 -9.28
CA ALA A 339 2.44 -66.88 -10.65
C ALA A 339 3.98 -67.00 -10.75
N ASP A 340 4.70 -66.14 -10.01
CA ASP A 340 6.16 -65.94 -10.18
C ASP A 340 6.95 -66.32 -8.92
N GLY A 341 6.26 -66.87 -7.87
CA GLY A 341 6.89 -67.24 -6.61
C GLY A 341 7.37 -66.02 -5.79
N MET A 342 8.58 -66.12 -5.22
CA MET A 342 9.22 -65.01 -4.50
C MET A 342 9.76 -64.01 -5.50
N VAL A 343 9.34 -62.74 -5.33
CA VAL A 343 9.77 -61.61 -6.17
C VAL A 343 10.59 -60.62 -5.33
N GLY A 344 11.80 -60.30 -5.81
CA GLY A 344 12.64 -59.26 -5.25
C GLY A 344 12.70 -58.06 -6.18
N THR A 345 12.58 -56.86 -5.66
CA THR A 345 12.68 -55.61 -6.45
C THR A 345 13.75 -54.70 -5.90
N LEU A 346 14.48 -54.05 -6.79
CA LEU A 346 15.45 -53.02 -6.49
C LEU A 346 15.13 -51.80 -7.37
N SER A 347 14.93 -50.66 -6.79
CA SER A 347 14.61 -49.44 -7.53
C SER A 347 15.50 -48.27 -7.16
N VAL A 348 15.89 -47.51 -8.17
CA VAL A 348 16.60 -46.22 -8.03
C VAL A 348 15.85 -45.19 -8.83
N SER A 349 15.52 -44.06 -8.22
CA SER A 349 14.87 -42.98 -8.94
C SER A 349 15.37 -41.61 -8.53
N ASP A 350 15.23 -40.62 -9.42
CA ASP A 350 15.46 -39.22 -9.16
C ASP A 350 14.34 -38.43 -9.80
N THR A 351 13.55 -37.70 -8.99
CA THR A 351 12.41 -36.93 -9.45
C THR A 351 12.77 -35.55 -9.99
N ASN A 352 14.02 -35.12 -9.82
CA ASN A 352 14.54 -33.88 -10.37
C ASN A 352 15.87 -34.13 -11.08
N PHE A 353 15.85 -35.02 -12.08
CA PHE A 353 17.04 -35.43 -12.82
C PHE A 353 17.66 -34.22 -13.51
N ARG A 354 18.96 -34.02 -13.27
CA ARG A 354 19.75 -32.86 -13.76
C ARG A 354 19.21 -31.50 -13.38
N GLY A 355 18.28 -31.43 -12.43
CA GLY A 355 17.63 -30.17 -12.00
C GLY A 355 16.59 -29.62 -12.96
N MET A 356 16.13 -30.42 -13.93
CA MET A 356 15.16 -29.99 -14.96
C MET A 356 13.71 -30.31 -14.59
N GLY A 357 13.48 -30.96 -13.45
CA GLY A 357 12.16 -31.41 -13.02
C GLY A 357 11.70 -32.68 -13.73
N ASP A 358 12.61 -33.36 -14.44
CA ASP A 358 12.36 -34.66 -15.06
C ASP A 358 12.52 -35.78 -14.04
N THR A 359 11.76 -36.85 -14.19
CA THR A 359 11.87 -38.05 -13.37
C THR A 359 12.55 -39.14 -14.17
N ILE A 360 13.56 -39.78 -13.58
CA ILE A 360 14.16 -40.98 -14.09
C ILE A 360 14.04 -42.09 -13.05
N SER A 361 13.68 -43.29 -13.45
CA SER A 361 13.69 -44.44 -12.56
C SER A 361 14.19 -45.72 -13.31
N LEU A 362 14.92 -46.52 -12.57
CA LEU A 362 15.36 -47.85 -13.00
C LEU A 362 14.89 -48.83 -11.92
N THR A 363 14.13 -49.83 -12.31
CA THR A 363 13.68 -50.91 -11.45
C THR A 363 14.23 -52.23 -12.00
N TYR A 364 14.88 -52.97 -11.13
CA TYR A 364 15.30 -54.36 -11.38
C TYR A 364 14.42 -55.28 -10.57
N GLU A 365 13.87 -56.34 -11.21
CA GLU A 365 13.03 -57.34 -10.61
C GLU A 365 13.59 -58.73 -10.88
N ILE A 366 13.60 -59.56 -9.85
CA ILE A 366 14.03 -60.94 -9.93
C ILE A 366 12.91 -61.84 -9.35
N SER A 367 12.55 -62.86 -10.08
CA SER A 367 11.58 -63.86 -9.67
C SER A 367 12.27 -65.18 -9.35
N GLY A 368 11.81 -65.87 -8.28
CA GLY A 368 12.48 -67.04 -7.69
C GLY A 368 11.95 -68.39 -8.11
N ASP A 369 11.01 -68.48 -9.05
CA ASP A 369 10.45 -69.75 -9.50
C ASP A 369 11.08 -70.16 -10.84
N ASP A 370 11.82 -71.25 -10.86
CA ASP A 370 12.42 -72.13 -11.87
C ASP A 370 12.87 -71.55 -13.22
N THR A 371 12.66 -70.30 -13.49
CA THR A 371 13.19 -69.58 -14.60
C THR A 371 13.82 -68.29 -14.09
N ASP A 372 15.09 -68.08 -14.40
CA ASP A 372 15.87 -66.84 -14.19
C ASP A 372 15.15 -65.60 -14.82
N ALA A 373 13.87 -65.37 -14.50
CA ALA A 373 13.13 -64.25 -15.02
C ALA A 373 13.62 -62.98 -14.33
N ARG A 374 14.42 -62.18 -15.09
CA ARG A 374 14.95 -60.92 -14.68
C ARG A 374 14.28 -59.83 -15.50
N GLY A 375 13.64 -58.90 -14.81
CA GLY A 375 12.96 -57.73 -15.42
C GLY A 375 13.76 -56.46 -15.16
N TYR A 376 13.90 -55.63 -16.18
CA TYR A 376 14.44 -54.29 -16.07
C TYR A 376 13.41 -53.30 -16.61
N THR A 377 12.98 -52.37 -15.77
CA THR A 377 12.08 -51.32 -16.17
C THR A 377 12.82 -49.99 -16.07
N PHE A 378 12.96 -49.32 -17.20
CA PHE A 378 13.48 -47.96 -17.25
C PHE A 378 12.35 -47.02 -17.56
N MET A 379 12.18 -45.96 -16.74
CA MET A 379 11.18 -44.92 -16.95
C MET A 379 11.89 -43.54 -16.99
N TYR A 380 11.60 -42.78 -18.03
CA TYR A 380 11.91 -41.36 -18.11
C TYR A 380 10.62 -40.58 -18.31
N ARG A 381 10.33 -39.64 -17.43
CA ARG A 381 9.14 -38.81 -17.48
C ARG A 381 9.51 -37.34 -17.46
N ARG A 382 9.08 -36.62 -18.49
CA ARG A 382 9.14 -35.17 -18.56
C ARG A 382 7.71 -34.63 -18.39
N PRO A 383 7.35 -34.07 -17.21
CA PRO A 383 6.00 -33.60 -16.95
C PRO A 383 5.64 -32.32 -17.72
N TRP A 384 6.66 -31.62 -18.23
CA TRP A 384 6.50 -30.38 -19.00
C TRP A 384 7.02 -30.62 -20.41
N LEU A 385 6.09 -30.82 -21.30
CA LEU A 385 6.33 -30.74 -22.75
C LEU A 385 5.79 -29.38 -23.19
N ASP A 386 6.69 -28.53 -23.70
CA ASP A 386 6.32 -27.26 -24.33
C ASP A 386 5.69 -27.53 -25.70
#